data_9daa64bc11e5b951759d05d2073528f1
#
_entry.id   9daa64bc11e5b951759d05d2073528f1
#
_cell.length_a   1.000
_cell.length_b   1.000
_cell.length_c   1.000
_cell.angle_alpha   90.00
_cell.angle_beta   90.00
_cell.angle_gamma   90.00
#
_symmetry.space_group_name_H-M   'P 1'
#
loop_
_entity.id
_entity.type
_entity.pdbx_description
1 polymer ?
#
loop_
_entity_poly.entity_id
_entity_poly.type
_entity_poly.pdbx_seq_one_letter_code
_entity_poly.pdbx_strand_id
1 'polypeptide(L)'
;MHICHVNLASGFSGGERQTLQLITRQLKEGYQLTVVANPKSPFVADIKKLNCKLVLASHFSKQHKKSITEHCDVIHVHEGRAIYWALIQSKRFGVPYIVTRRIDNPLKDKWLSNIAYSNATALVGLSNEIVSKIKERHPDKVIYKIPSSPVSYSVEQENVDTIWRRFSNQFLVIQAANLLHHKGHQTTVEAAKLLQDLDSNIHLALLGDGPEREKLENLVKEYDLHNVTFLGKQNRMGDWFAAADLLIHPSYSEGLGSVILEAMGAKLPVIGSNAGGIPDIIDDQESGLLVEARDAQALADAIYQVATDKPLRNKLITGGQEKIAMFDIKYTTSLYKDVYQSILLNGDEK
;
A
#
# COMPACT_ATOMS: atom_id res chain seq x y z
N MET A 1 3.72 -14.07 22.70
CA MET A 1 2.79 -14.57 21.67
C MET A 1 3.55 -15.21 20.52
N HIS A 2 3.00 -16.29 19.97
CA HIS A 2 3.54 -16.95 18.79
C HIS A 2 2.55 -16.82 17.62
N ILE A 3 2.91 -16.07 16.57
CA ILE A 3 2.05 -15.80 15.42
C ILE A 3 2.56 -16.53 14.18
N CYS A 4 1.63 -17.16 13.45
CA CYS A 4 1.92 -17.77 12.15
C CYS A 4 1.48 -16.84 11.01
N HIS A 5 2.41 -16.10 10.41
CA HIS A 5 2.12 -15.26 9.24
C HIS A 5 2.07 -16.10 7.95
N VAL A 6 1.05 -15.89 7.12
CA VAL A 6 0.88 -16.61 5.85
C VAL A 6 0.77 -15.62 4.69
N ASN A 7 1.74 -15.70 3.76
CA ASN A 7 1.73 -14.96 2.50
C ASN A 7 2.18 -15.89 1.36
N LEU A 8 1.27 -16.28 0.49
CA LEU A 8 1.52 -17.20 -0.63
C LEU A 8 1.66 -16.48 -1.99
N ALA A 9 1.78 -15.16 -2.00
CA ALA A 9 2.07 -14.40 -3.20
C ALA A 9 3.42 -14.81 -3.79
N SER A 10 3.51 -14.92 -5.11
CA SER A 10 4.76 -15.24 -5.82
C SER A 10 5.60 -14.00 -6.17
N GLY A 11 5.01 -12.79 -6.07
CA GLY A 11 5.65 -11.51 -6.29
C GLY A 11 6.20 -10.88 -5.00
N PHE A 12 6.68 -9.64 -5.14
CA PHE A 12 7.08 -8.79 -4.03
C PHE A 12 6.65 -7.34 -4.33
N SER A 13 5.55 -6.94 -3.74
CA SER A 13 4.89 -5.65 -3.94
C SER A 13 4.67 -4.94 -2.59
N GLY A 14 3.84 -3.91 -2.56
CA GLY A 14 3.52 -3.19 -1.32
C GLY A 14 2.98 -4.10 -0.21
N GLY A 15 2.14 -5.09 -0.53
CA GLY A 15 1.60 -6.04 0.47
C GLY A 15 2.66 -6.88 1.16
N GLU A 16 3.64 -7.41 0.38
CA GLU A 16 4.75 -8.21 0.91
C GLU A 16 5.72 -7.34 1.73
N ARG A 17 5.99 -6.11 1.30
CA ARG A 17 6.80 -5.14 2.06
C ARG A 17 6.18 -4.82 3.42
N GLN A 18 4.87 -4.57 3.45
CA GLN A 18 4.12 -4.32 4.68
C GLN A 18 4.12 -5.55 5.61
N THR A 19 3.98 -6.75 5.05
CA THR A 19 4.07 -8.00 5.82
C THR A 19 5.45 -8.17 6.44
N LEU A 20 6.52 -7.92 5.67
CA LEU A 20 7.90 -7.98 6.14
C LEU A 20 8.17 -6.97 7.26
N GLN A 21 7.66 -5.75 7.12
CA GLN A 21 7.81 -4.68 8.10
C GLN A 21 7.14 -5.05 9.43
N LEU A 22 5.91 -5.59 9.39
CA LEU A 22 5.19 -6.07 10.56
C LEU A 22 5.95 -7.22 11.26
N ILE A 23 6.38 -8.24 10.49
CA ILE A 23 7.15 -9.37 10.99
C ILE A 23 8.44 -8.88 11.68
N THR A 24 9.18 -8.00 11.01
CA THR A 24 10.43 -7.44 11.56
C THR A 24 10.19 -6.67 12.86
N ARG A 25 9.10 -5.92 12.93
CA ARG A 25 8.73 -5.18 14.14
C ARG A 25 8.33 -6.10 15.28
N GLN A 26 7.50 -7.10 15.02
CA GLN A 26 7.07 -8.06 16.04
C GLN A 26 8.23 -8.88 16.60
N LEU A 27 9.21 -9.27 15.77
CA LEU A 27 10.44 -9.93 16.27
C LEU A 27 11.21 -9.04 17.23
N LYS A 28 11.32 -7.73 16.96
CA LYS A 28 11.95 -6.75 17.86
C LYS A 28 11.17 -6.58 19.18
N GLU A 29 9.89 -6.86 19.19
CA GLU A 29 9.02 -6.85 20.38
C GLU A 29 8.97 -8.20 21.10
N GLY A 30 9.78 -9.18 20.69
CA GLY A 30 9.93 -10.48 21.35
C GLY A 30 8.86 -11.52 20.98
N TYR A 31 8.14 -11.34 19.89
CA TYR A 31 7.21 -12.35 19.37
C TYR A 31 7.98 -13.56 18.84
N GLN A 32 7.44 -14.76 19.05
CA GLN A 32 7.84 -15.94 18.32
C GLN A 32 7.04 -15.98 17.00
N LEU A 33 7.72 -16.20 15.89
CA LEU A 33 7.07 -16.14 14.58
C LEU A 33 7.34 -17.40 13.74
N THR A 34 6.28 -17.89 13.12
CA THR A 34 6.33 -18.83 12.00
C THR A 34 5.88 -18.10 10.75
N VAL A 35 6.59 -18.23 9.64
CA VAL A 35 6.22 -17.59 8.37
C VAL A 35 6.03 -18.67 7.32
N VAL A 36 4.84 -18.73 6.73
CA VAL A 36 4.51 -19.59 5.59
C VAL A 36 4.53 -18.77 4.32
N ALA A 37 5.46 -19.05 3.40
CA ALA A 37 5.70 -18.25 2.22
C ALA A 37 5.83 -19.08 0.94
N ASN A 38 5.53 -18.45 -0.21
CA ASN A 38 5.72 -19.06 -1.51
C ASN A 38 7.22 -19.10 -1.86
N PRO A 39 7.78 -20.28 -2.19
CA PRO A 39 9.21 -20.41 -2.51
C PRO A 39 9.66 -19.57 -3.71
N LYS A 40 8.74 -19.15 -4.59
CA LYS A 40 9.03 -18.30 -5.76
C LYS A 40 9.08 -16.80 -5.42
N SER A 41 8.62 -16.42 -4.22
CA SER A 41 8.58 -15.00 -3.83
C SER A 41 9.96 -14.50 -3.39
N PRO A 42 10.40 -13.32 -3.85
CA PRO A 42 11.58 -12.64 -3.31
C PRO A 42 11.48 -12.39 -1.79
N PHE A 43 10.28 -12.29 -1.24
CA PHE A 43 10.00 -12.19 0.19
C PHE A 43 10.75 -13.25 1.02
N VAL A 44 10.91 -14.47 0.49
CA VAL A 44 11.61 -15.58 1.17
C VAL A 44 13.07 -15.23 1.49
N ALA A 45 13.74 -14.51 0.60
CA ALA A 45 15.13 -14.12 0.81
C ALA A 45 15.30 -13.19 2.03
N ASP A 46 14.34 -12.31 2.26
CA ASP A 46 14.38 -11.40 3.41
C ASP A 46 13.97 -12.12 4.70
N ILE A 47 12.96 -12.98 4.66
CA ILE A 47 12.55 -13.79 5.82
C ILE A 47 13.68 -14.71 6.30
N LYS A 48 14.49 -15.28 5.41
CA LYS A 48 15.65 -16.10 5.79
C LYS A 48 16.70 -15.38 6.61
N LYS A 49 16.73 -14.04 6.56
CA LYS A 49 17.66 -13.21 7.36
C LYS A 49 17.14 -12.95 8.78
N LEU A 50 15.86 -13.28 9.05
CA LEU A 50 15.19 -13.03 10.32
C LEU A 50 15.21 -14.28 11.21
N ASN A 51 15.20 -14.07 12.54
CA ASN A 51 15.14 -15.16 13.52
C ASN A 51 13.70 -15.66 13.68
N CYS A 52 13.16 -16.37 12.67
CA CYS A 52 11.83 -16.96 12.71
C CYS A 52 11.80 -18.30 11.95
N LYS A 53 10.79 -19.14 12.25
CA LYS A 53 10.58 -20.41 11.54
C LYS A 53 10.00 -20.13 10.17
N LEU A 54 10.70 -20.53 9.10
CA LEU A 54 10.22 -20.42 7.73
C LEU A 54 9.71 -21.75 7.20
N VAL A 55 8.49 -21.75 6.64
CA VAL A 55 7.86 -22.88 5.95
C VAL A 55 7.56 -22.50 4.50
N LEU A 56 8.02 -23.29 3.55
CA LEU A 56 7.82 -23.02 2.13
C LEU A 56 6.61 -23.79 1.60
N ALA A 57 5.58 -23.08 1.15
CA ALA A 57 4.36 -23.64 0.57
C ALA A 57 4.07 -22.98 -0.79
N SER A 58 4.17 -23.75 -1.87
CA SER A 58 3.91 -23.24 -3.24
C SER A 58 2.43 -23.09 -3.58
N HIS A 59 1.54 -23.69 -2.78
CA HIS A 59 0.11 -23.69 -2.99
C HIS A 59 -0.63 -23.83 -1.65
N PHE A 60 -1.85 -23.29 -1.55
CA PHE A 60 -2.62 -23.32 -0.31
C PHE A 60 -2.98 -24.74 0.18
N SER A 61 -2.97 -25.77 -0.68
CA SER A 61 -3.23 -27.17 -0.32
C SER A 61 -2.00 -27.93 0.19
N LYS A 62 -0.84 -27.28 0.26
CA LYS A 62 0.43 -27.93 0.65
C LYS A 62 0.88 -27.52 2.04
N GLN A 63 1.70 -28.37 2.66
CA GLN A 63 2.36 -28.10 3.96
C GLN A 63 1.36 -27.90 5.10
N HIS A 64 0.41 -28.85 5.25
CA HIS A 64 -0.50 -28.89 6.40
C HIS A 64 -0.01 -29.93 7.41
N LYS A 65 0.75 -29.47 8.43
CA LYS A 65 1.27 -30.29 9.53
C LYS A 65 0.98 -29.60 10.86
N LYS A 66 0.69 -30.41 11.90
CA LYS A 66 0.47 -29.94 13.26
C LYS A 66 1.67 -29.10 13.74
N SER A 67 2.89 -29.60 13.51
CA SER A 67 4.14 -28.97 13.93
C SER A 67 4.39 -27.55 13.36
N ILE A 68 3.60 -27.09 12.40
CA ILE A 68 3.74 -25.72 11.86
C ILE A 68 3.06 -24.73 12.82
N THR A 69 1.92 -25.08 13.40
CA THR A 69 1.08 -24.15 14.17
C THR A 69 0.74 -24.66 15.58
N GLU A 70 1.31 -25.78 16.05
CA GLU A 70 0.96 -26.37 17.36
C GLU A 70 1.25 -25.47 18.57
N HIS A 71 2.16 -24.51 18.42
CA HIS A 71 2.50 -23.53 19.45
C HIS A 71 2.09 -22.10 19.03
N CYS A 72 1.35 -21.95 17.92
CA CYS A 72 0.90 -20.65 17.47
C CYS A 72 -0.43 -20.27 18.11
N ASP A 73 -0.51 -19.07 18.62
CA ASP A 73 -1.72 -18.49 19.19
C ASP A 73 -2.73 -18.12 18.10
N VAL A 74 -2.23 -17.56 16.97
CA VAL A 74 -3.07 -17.07 15.86
C VAL A 74 -2.35 -17.27 14.53
N ILE A 75 -3.09 -17.58 13.48
CA ILE A 75 -2.63 -17.52 12.09
C ILE A 75 -3.05 -16.16 11.50
N HIS A 76 -2.11 -15.39 10.97
CA HIS A 76 -2.36 -14.09 10.35
C HIS A 76 -2.16 -14.16 8.83
N VAL A 77 -3.24 -13.99 8.08
CA VAL A 77 -3.29 -14.06 6.62
C VAL A 77 -3.09 -12.68 6.00
N HIS A 78 -2.20 -12.59 5.00
CA HIS A 78 -1.84 -11.32 4.36
C HIS A 78 -2.21 -11.20 2.87
N GLU A 79 -2.68 -12.27 2.24
CA GLU A 79 -3.10 -12.22 0.83
C GLU A 79 -4.21 -13.23 0.50
N GLY A 80 -4.87 -13.03 -0.67
CA GLY A 80 -6.13 -13.71 -0.97
C GLY A 80 -6.07 -15.24 -1.10
N ARG A 81 -4.92 -15.84 -1.48
CA ARG A 81 -4.79 -17.31 -1.57
C ARG A 81 -4.41 -17.95 -0.24
N ALA A 82 -3.73 -17.21 0.61
CA ALA A 82 -3.33 -17.65 1.94
C ALA A 82 -4.52 -17.92 2.87
N ILE A 83 -5.68 -17.31 2.61
CA ILE A 83 -6.90 -17.54 3.40
C ILE A 83 -7.35 -19.01 3.35
N TYR A 84 -7.20 -19.66 2.19
CA TYR A 84 -7.55 -21.07 2.05
C TYR A 84 -6.57 -21.99 2.79
N TRP A 85 -5.30 -21.62 2.83
CA TRP A 85 -4.31 -22.32 3.63
C TRP A 85 -4.67 -22.23 5.12
N ALA A 86 -4.99 -21.03 5.59
CA ALA A 86 -5.36 -20.79 6.97
C ALA A 86 -6.66 -21.54 7.35
N LEU A 87 -7.67 -21.55 6.48
CA LEU A 87 -8.91 -22.31 6.69
C LEU A 87 -8.62 -23.80 6.91
N ILE A 88 -7.83 -24.44 6.02
CA ILE A 88 -7.49 -25.87 6.12
C ILE A 88 -6.70 -26.14 7.40
N GLN A 89 -5.68 -25.32 7.68
CA GLN A 89 -4.84 -25.48 8.86
C GLN A 89 -5.63 -25.31 10.15
N SER A 90 -6.47 -24.27 10.22
CA SER A 90 -7.36 -24.01 11.37
C SER A 90 -8.36 -25.14 11.61
N LYS A 91 -9.05 -25.59 10.58
CA LYS A 91 -10.03 -26.71 10.70
C LYS A 91 -9.37 -28.02 11.13
N ARG A 92 -8.11 -28.24 10.72
CA ARG A 92 -7.40 -29.49 11.02
C ARG A 92 -6.74 -29.49 12.39
N PHE A 93 -6.28 -28.34 12.89
CA PHE A 93 -5.44 -28.25 14.08
C PHE A 93 -5.95 -27.26 15.15
N GLY A 94 -7.10 -26.63 14.93
CA GLY A 94 -7.79 -25.82 15.94
C GLY A 94 -7.27 -24.41 16.15
N VAL A 95 -6.23 -23.96 15.42
CA VAL A 95 -5.65 -22.62 15.61
C VAL A 95 -6.50 -21.55 14.92
N PRO A 96 -6.97 -20.50 15.65
CA PRO A 96 -7.77 -19.43 15.07
C PRO A 96 -6.97 -18.61 14.03
N TYR A 97 -7.68 -17.96 13.09
CA TYR A 97 -7.02 -17.11 12.12
C TYR A 97 -7.71 -15.78 11.88
N ILE A 98 -6.92 -14.78 11.57
CA ILE A 98 -7.37 -13.47 11.10
C ILE A 98 -6.93 -13.22 9.66
N VAL A 99 -7.65 -12.34 8.98
CA VAL A 99 -7.37 -11.98 7.59
C VAL A 99 -7.23 -10.47 7.46
N THR A 100 -6.05 -10.01 7.05
CA THR A 100 -5.84 -8.63 6.62
C THR A 100 -6.08 -8.51 5.12
N ARG A 101 -7.09 -7.71 4.75
CA ARG A 101 -7.43 -7.40 3.36
C ARG A 101 -6.79 -6.06 2.97
N ARG A 102 -6.01 -6.10 1.89
CA ARG A 102 -5.21 -4.95 1.41
C ARG A 102 -5.70 -4.33 0.11
N ILE A 103 -6.72 -4.91 -0.51
CA ILE A 103 -7.27 -4.47 -1.80
C ILE A 103 -8.73 -4.10 -1.64
N ASP A 104 -9.16 -3.05 -2.29
CA ASP A 104 -10.53 -2.52 -2.26
C ASP A 104 -11.49 -3.17 -3.27
N ASN A 105 -11.00 -4.07 -4.14
CA ASN A 105 -11.87 -4.84 -5.03
C ASN A 105 -12.97 -5.56 -4.26
N PRO A 106 -14.19 -5.72 -4.80
CA PRO A 106 -15.25 -6.48 -4.14
C PRO A 106 -14.80 -7.89 -3.76
N LEU A 107 -15.32 -8.41 -2.65
CA LEU A 107 -15.07 -9.80 -2.28
C LEU A 107 -15.70 -10.73 -3.33
N LYS A 108 -14.91 -11.71 -3.78
CA LYS A 108 -15.39 -12.68 -4.78
C LYS A 108 -16.52 -13.50 -4.21
N ASP A 109 -17.63 -13.55 -4.93
CA ASP A 109 -18.78 -14.39 -4.59
C ASP A 109 -18.52 -15.85 -5.02
N LYS A 110 -17.52 -16.46 -4.39
CA LYS A 110 -17.22 -17.89 -4.56
C LYS A 110 -17.46 -18.61 -3.25
N TRP A 111 -18.16 -19.73 -3.29
CA TRP A 111 -18.48 -20.55 -2.12
C TRP A 111 -17.29 -20.76 -1.17
N LEU A 112 -16.13 -21.18 -1.68
CA LEU A 112 -14.94 -21.41 -0.86
C LEU A 112 -14.40 -20.11 -0.23
N SER A 113 -14.50 -18.99 -0.95
CA SER A 113 -14.11 -17.68 -0.42
C SER A 113 -15.02 -17.28 0.75
N ASN A 114 -16.33 -17.42 0.57
CA ASN A 114 -17.29 -17.10 1.61
C ASN A 114 -17.06 -17.95 2.86
N ILE A 115 -16.84 -19.27 2.72
CA ILE A 115 -16.50 -20.15 3.85
C ILE A 115 -15.22 -19.66 4.54
N ALA A 116 -14.18 -19.32 3.77
CA ALA A 116 -12.90 -18.92 4.34
C ALA A 116 -12.99 -17.60 5.13
N TYR A 117 -13.73 -16.62 4.62
CA TYR A 117 -13.97 -15.36 5.35
C TYR A 117 -14.89 -15.56 6.57
N SER A 118 -15.96 -16.38 6.43
CA SER A 118 -16.90 -16.64 7.53
C SER A 118 -16.29 -17.46 8.68
N ASN A 119 -15.27 -18.27 8.43
CA ASN A 119 -14.55 -19.00 9.49
C ASN A 119 -13.38 -18.23 10.09
N ALA A 120 -12.99 -17.07 9.56
CA ALA A 120 -12.00 -16.22 10.19
C ALA A 120 -12.54 -15.71 11.54
N THR A 121 -11.71 -15.70 12.57
CA THR A 121 -12.07 -15.20 13.90
C THR A 121 -12.25 -13.68 13.87
N ALA A 122 -11.40 -12.97 13.12
CA ALA A 122 -11.53 -11.54 12.89
C ALA A 122 -11.06 -11.18 11.46
N LEU A 123 -11.56 -10.07 10.96
CA LEU A 123 -11.17 -9.50 9.67
C LEU A 123 -10.58 -8.11 9.89
N VAL A 124 -9.59 -7.76 9.07
CA VAL A 124 -8.93 -6.45 9.13
C VAL A 124 -8.97 -5.82 7.75
N GLY A 125 -9.44 -4.58 7.65
CA GLY A 125 -9.35 -3.72 6.48
C GLY A 125 -8.36 -2.59 6.71
N LEU A 126 -7.63 -2.17 5.64
CA LEU A 126 -6.66 -1.08 5.75
C LEU A 126 -7.30 0.30 5.76
N SER A 127 -8.52 0.42 5.24
CA SER A 127 -9.25 1.67 5.05
C SER A 127 -10.74 1.51 5.36
N ASN A 128 -11.46 2.61 5.52
CA ASN A 128 -12.91 2.62 5.71
C ASN A 128 -13.62 1.93 4.53
N GLU A 129 -13.17 2.18 3.30
CA GLU A 129 -13.71 1.56 2.09
C GLU A 129 -13.59 0.03 2.12
N ILE A 130 -12.41 -0.49 2.51
CA ILE A 130 -12.20 -1.94 2.63
C ILE A 130 -13.06 -2.52 3.76
N VAL A 131 -13.14 -1.84 4.90
CA VAL A 131 -13.99 -2.25 6.03
C VAL A 131 -15.45 -2.31 5.62
N SER A 132 -15.97 -1.30 4.91
CA SER A 132 -17.34 -1.27 4.39
C SER A 132 -17.62 -2.46 3.47
N LYS A 133 -16.75 -2.71 2.48
CA LYS A 133 -16.88 -3.84 1.56
C LYS A 133 -16.82 -5.21 2.24
N ILE A 134 -16.03 -5.33 3.32
CA ILE A 134 -16.03 -6.55 4.13
C ILE A 134 -17.37 -6.69 4.87
N LYS A 135 -17.86 -5.60 5.47
CA LYS A 135 -19.09 -5.58 6.27
C LYS A 135 -20.34 -5.87 5.45
N GLU A 136 -20.40 -5.36 4.22
CA GLU A 136 -21.48 -5.66 3.27
C GLU A 136 -21.63 -7.18 3.04
N ARG A 137 -20.51 -7.90 2.97
CA ARG A 137 -20.50 -9.33 2.67
C ARG A 137 -20.53 -10.22 3.92
N HIS A 138 -19.97 -9.74 5.02
CA HIS A 138 -19.86 -10.48 6.29
C HIS A 138 -20.29 -9.58 7.46
N PRO A 139 -21.58 -9.20 7.55
CA PRO A 139 -22.09 -8.23 8.54
C PRO A 139 -21.92 -8.69 9.99
N ASP A 140 -21.91 -9.99 10.24
CA ASP A 140 -21.82 -10.58 11.58
C ASP A 140 -20.36 -10.78 12.06
N LYS A 141 -19.37 -10.38 11.25
CA LYS A 141 -17.96 -10.52 11.63
C LYS A 141 -17.44 -9.32 12.42
N VAL A 142 -16.53 -9.61 13.35
CA VAL A 142 -15.71 -8.59 13.98
C VAL A 142 -14.70 -8.08 12.94
N ILE A 143 -14.75 -6.79 12.64
CA ILE A 143 -13.93 -6.15 11.62
C ILE A 143 -13.17 -4.99 12.25
N TYR A 144 -11.87 -4.98 12.09
CA TYR A 144 -10.98 -3.92 12.57
C TYR A 144 -10.46 -3.09 11.39
N LYS A 145 -10.26 -1.78 11.61
CA LYS A 145 -9.51 -0.93 10.69
C LYS A 145 -8.08 -0.79 11.21
N ILE A 146 -7.11 -1.35 10.48
CA ILE A 146 -5.68 -1.25 10.81
C ILE A 146 -4.93 -0.86 9.55
N PRO A 147 -4.49 0.40 9.42
CA PRO A 147 -3.79 0.88 8.24
C PRO A 147 -2.39 0.29 8.13
N SER A 148 -1.84 0.31 6.93
CA SER A 148 -0.43 -0.01 6.68
C SER A 148 0.47 1.15 7.11
N SER A 149 1.69 0.83 7.54
CA SER A 149 2.71 1.83 7.84
C SER A 149 3.56 2.14 6.60
N PRO A 150 4.06 3.37 6.44
CA PRO A 150 4.96 3.72 5.36
C PRO A 150 6.29 2.98 5.46
N VAL A 151 6.92 2.77 4.31
CA VAL A 151 8.31 2.28 4.23
C VAL A 151 9.23 3.49 4.18
N SER A 152 10.28 3.47 5.01
CA SER A 152 11.37 4.46 4.90
C SER A 152 12.41 3.99 3.90
N TYR A 153 12.86 4.89 3.06
CA TYR A 153 13.88 4.64 2.03
C TYR A 153 15.17 5.36 2.37
N SER A 154 16.30 4.74 2.02
CA SER A 154 17.59 5.45 2.00
C SER A 154 17.63 6.43 0.84
N VAL A 155 18.34 7.53 1.04
CA VAL A 155 18.58 8.57 0.02
C VAL A 155 20.07 8.63 -0.26
N GLU A 156 20.46 8.66 -1.54
CA GLU A 156 21.82 8.90 -2.00
C GLU A 156 21.87 10.23 -2.74
N GLN A 157 22.61 11.18 -2.19
CA GLN A 157 22.66 12.56 -2.68
C GLN A 157 23.11 12.66 -4.15
N GLU A 158 24.04 11.82 -4.58
CA GLU A 158 24.52 11.80 -5.97
C GLU A 158 23.40 11.49 -6.98
N ASN A 159 22.49 10.57 -6.60
CA ASN A 159 21.33 10.26 -7.43
C ASN A 159 20.30 11.40 -7.42
N VAL A 160 20.05 12.02 -6.27
CA VAL A 160 19.18 13.20 -6.16
C VAL A 160 19.70 14.32 -7.05
N ASP A 161 21.01 14.63 -7.00
CA ASP A 161 21.65 15.65 -7.83
C ASP A 161 21.55 15.32 -9.33
N THR A 162 21.58 14.03 -9.67
CA THR A 162 21.43 13.58 -11.06
C THR A 162 20.00 13.78 -11.55
N ILE A 163 18.99 13.51 -10.70
CA ILE A 163 17.58 13.79 -11.02
C ILE A 163 17.36 15.29 -11.15
N TRP A 164 17.87 16.12 -10.24
CA TRP A 164 17.76 17.58 -10.31
C TRP A 164 18.38 18.15 -11.59
N ARG A 165 19.57 17.67 -11.98
CA ARG A 165 20.21 18.10 -13.23
C ARG A 165 19.36 17.75 -14.46
N ARG A 166 18.70 16.60 -14.44
CA ARG A 166 17.84 16.16 -15.54
C ARG A 166 16.58 17.02 -15.69
N PHE A 167 16.00 17.47 -14.58
CA PHE A 167 14.79 18.27 -14.53
C PHE A 167 15.08 19.71 -14.03
N SER A 168 16.27 20.23 -14.35
CA SER A 168 16.69 21.55 -13.90
C SER A 168 15.73 22.64 -14.37
N ASN A 169 15.42 23.57 -13.46
CA ASN A 169 14.47 24.67 -13.67
C ASN A 169 13.00 24.23 -13.88
N GLN A 170 12.65 22.99 -13.54
CA GLN A 170 11.28 22.50 -13.61
C GLN A 170 10.73 22.23 -12.22
N PHE A 171 9.42 22.47 -12.02
CA PHE A 171 8.69 21.97 -10.88
C PHE A 171 8.37 20.50 -11.15
N LEU A 172 9.09 19.60 -10.47
CA LEU A 172 9.04 18.17 -10.74
C LEU A 172 7.88 17.49 -9.99
N VAL A 173 6.87 17.09 -10.74
CA VAL A 173 5.73 16.30 -10.26
C VAL A 173 5.98 14.83 -10.56
N ILE A 174 5.87 13.95 -9.57
CA ILE A 174 6.02 12.51 -9.78
C ILE A 174 4.71 11.76 -9.54
N GLN A 175 4.45 10.73 -10.34
CA GLN A 175 3.46 9.69 -10.08
C GLN A 175 4.16 8.34 -10.00
N ALA A 176 4.15 7.70 -8.83
CA ALA A 176 4.82 6.43 -8.59
C ALA A 176 3.80 5.29 -8.43
N ALA A 177 3.51 4.60 -9.54
CA ALA A 177 2.57 3.48 -9.58
C ALA A 177 2.79 2.60 -10.82
N ASN A 178 2.41 1.32 -10.75
CA ASN A 178 2.33 0.49 -11.95
C ASN A 178 1.35 1.11 -12.96
N LEU A 179 1.66 1.04 -14.27
CA LEU A 179 0.83 1.57 -15.34
C LEU A 179 -0.39 0.65 -15.57
N LEU A 180 -1.33 0.70 -14.63
CA LEU A 180 -2.61 -0.02 -14.62
C LEU A 180 -3.75 1.00 -14.75
N HIS A 181 -4.83 0.64 -15.43
CA HIS A 181 -5.94 1.55 -15.68
C HIS A 181 -6.45 2.27 -14.41
N HIS A 182 -6.64 1.52 -13.32
CA HIS A 182 -7.17 2.09 -12.07
C HIS A 182 -6.21 3.04 -11.34
N LYS A 183 -4.94 3.16 -11.79
CA LYS A 183 -3.96 4.09 -11.20
C LYS A 183 -4.04 5.52 -11.76
N GLY A 184 -4.95 5.77 -12.70
CA GLY A 184 -5.29 7.12 -13.11
C GLY A 184 -4.23 7.84 -13.97
N HIS A 185 -3.27 7.11 -14.58
CA HIS A 185 -2.24 7.73 -15.44
C HIS A 185 -2.84 8.45 -16.64
N GLN A 186 -4.00 8.02 -17.14
CA GLN A 186 -4.70 8.72 -18.20
C GLN A 186 -5.10 10.13 -17.74
N THR A 187 -5.69 10.25 -16.55
CA THR A 187 -6.04 11.56 -15.95
C THR A 187 -4.79 12.43 -15.77
N THR A 188 -3.64 11.82 -15.42
CA THR A 188 -2.36 12.54 -15.32
C THR A 188 -1.90 13.10 -16.66
N VAL A 189 -2.00 12.33 -17.74
CA VAL A 189 -1.64 12.79 -19.11
C VAL A 189 -2.59 13.88 -19.59
N GLU A 190 -3.89 13.75 -19.32
CA GLU A 190 -4.88 14.78 -19.64
C GLU A 190 -4.64 16.08 -18.84
N ALA A 191 -4.28 15.97 -17.54
CA ALA A 191 -3.88 17.13 -16.73
C ALA A 191 -2.57 17.77 -17.23
N ALA A 192 -1.61 16.95 -17.69
CA ALA A 192 -0.36 17.48 -18.26
C ALA A 192 -0.57 18.35 -19.49
N LYS A 193 -1.59 18.03 -20.33
CA LYS A 193 -1.99 18.86 -21.46
C LYS A 193 -2.43 20.25 -21.01
N LEU A 194 -3.30 20.32 -20.00
CA LEU A 194 -3.78 21.58 -19.45
C LEU A 194 -2.64 22.41 -18.82
N LEU A 195 -1.72 21.73 -18.11
CA LEU A 195 -0.58 22.38 -17.48
C LEU A 195 0.45 22.91 -18.48
N GLN A 196 0.65 22.23 -19.62
CA GLN A 196 1.58 22.68 -20.65
C GLN A 196 1.19 24.07 -21.21
N ASP A 197 -0.13 24.30 -21.32
CA ASP A 197 -0.66 25.58 -21.78
C ASP A 197 -0.62 26.67 -20.69
N LEU A 198 -0.63 26.28 -19.39
CA LEU A 198 -0.61 27.21 -18.25
C LEU A 198 0.80 27.59 -17.80
N ASP A 199 1.69 26.62 -17.68
CA ASP A 199 3.07 26.80 -17.19
C ASP A 199 3.99 25.70 -17.72
N SER A 200 4.86 26.07 -18.65
CA SER A 200 5.84 25.17 -19.28
C SER A 200 6.91 24.63 -18.31
N ASN A 201 7.02 25.20 -17.10
CA ASN A 201 7.99 24.74 -16.11
C ASN A 201 7.51 23.53 -15.27
N ILE A 202 6.24 23.15 -15.36
CA ILE A 202 5.72 21.99 -14.63
C ILE A 202 5.95 20.73 -15.47
N HIS A 203 6.70 19.77 -14.90
CA HIS A 203 7.05 18.51 -15.56
C HIS A 203 6.57 17.29 -14.77
N LEU A 204 5.90 16.35 -15.45
CA LEU A 204 5.34 15.15 -14.86
C LEU A 204 6.19 13.93 -15.21
N ALA A 205 6.77 13.29 -14.20
CA ALA A 205 7.59 12.09 -14.33
C ALA A 205 6.83 10.86 -13.83
N LEU A 206 6.57 9.90 -14.73
CA LEU A 206 5.81 8.68 -14.44
C LEU A 206 6.75 7.53 -14.11
N LEU A 207 6.76 7.13 -12.82
CA LEU A 207 7.63 6.11 -12.24
C LEU A 207 6.85 4.79 -12.14
N GLY A 208 7.04 3.91 -13.09
CA GLY A 208 6.38 2.62 -13.13
C GLY A 208 6.36 2.00 -14.53
N ASP A 209 5.82 0.81 -14.61
CA ASP A 209 5.62 0.09 -15.86
C ASP A 209 4.35 -0.76 -15.78
N GLY A 210 3.78 -1.11 -16.94
CA GLY A 210 2.57 -1.91 -16.97
C GLY A 210 1.87 -1.91 -18.33
N PRO A 211 0.75 -2.64 -18.44
CA PRO A 211 0.05 -2.86 -19.72
C PRO A 211 -0.51 -1.59 -20.37
N GLU A 212 -0.73 -0.50 -19.63
CA GLU A 212 -1.23 0.77 -20.19
C GLU A 212 -0.12 1.62 -20.84
N ARG A 213 1.16 1.21 -20.76
CA ARG A 213 2.30 2.03 -21.20
C ARG A 213 2.17 2.52 -22.64
N GLU A 214 1.97 1.61 -23.59
CA GLU A 214 1.88 1.94 -25.02
C GLU A 214 0.72 2.91 -25.30
N LYS A 215 -0.44 2.66 -24.68
CA LYS A 215 -1.62 3.54 -24.81
C LYS A 215 -1.32 4.95 -24.29
N LEU A 216 -0.64 5.07 -23.15
CA LEU A 216 -0.32 6.36 -22.54
C LEU A 216 0.75 7.12 -23.34
N GLU A 217 1.79 6.43 -23.84
CA GLU A 217 2.81 7.01 -24.71
C GLU A 217 2.20 7.52 -26.03
N ASN A 218 1.21 6.80 -26.60
CA ASN A 218 0.48 7.25 -27.77
C ASN A 218 -0.37 8.50 -27.49
N LEU A 219 -1.01 8.57 -26.32
CA LEU A 219 -1.78 9.74 -25.91
C LEU A 219 -0.89 10.98 -25.73
N VAL A 220 0.32 10.81 -25.15
CA VAL A 220 1.32 11.88 -25.02
C VAL A 220 1.74 12.40 -26.41
N LYS A 221 1.93 11.52 -27.39
CA LYS A 221 2.25 11.91 -28.78
C LYS A 221 1.07 12.60 -29.46
N GLU A 222 -0.15 12.09 -29.29
CA GLU A 222 -1.37 12.66 -29.86
C GLU A 222 -1.60 14.10 -29.39
N TYR A 223 -1.30 14.37 -28.10
CA TYR A 223 -1.43 15.70 -27.51
C TYR A 223 -0.19 16.59 -27.68
N ASP A 224 0.85 16.09 -28.33
CA ASP A 224 2.15 16.81 -28.52
C ASP A 224 2.73 17.31 -27.19
N LEU A 225 2.74 16.47 -26.15
CA LEU A 225 3.21 16.85 -24.82
C LEU A 225 4.72 16.74 -24.69
N HIS A 226 5.34 17.80 -24.18
CA HIS A 226 6.77 17.87 -23.89
C HIS A 226 7.08 17.87 -22.39
N ASN A 227 6.04 17.96 -21.55
CA ASN A 227 6.11 18.03 -20.10
C ASN A 227 5.83 16.69 -19.41
N VAL A 228 5.90 15.55 -20.12
CA VAL A 228 5.69 14.20 -19.57
C VAL A 228 6.86 13.29 -19.90
N THR A 229 7.37 12.56 -18.90
CA THR A 229 8.44 11.55 -19.10
C THR A 229 8.07 10.22 -18.45
N PHE A 230 8.14 9.13 -19.22
CA PHE A 230 8.02 7.76 -18.71
C PHE A 230 9.40 7.22 -18.31
N LEU A 231 9.59 6.89 -17.04
CA LEU A 231 10.87 6.49 -16.47
C LEU A 231 10.99 4.98 -16.19
N GLY A 232 9.90 4.23 -16.42
CA GLY A 232 9.87 2.82 -16.10
C GLY A 232 9.94 2.54 -14.59
N LYS A 233 10.15 1.28 -14.22
CA LYS A 233 10.27 0.90 -12.81
C LYS A 233 11.50 1.50 -12.18
N GLN A 234 11.32 2.10 -11.01
CA GLN A 234 12.39 2.68 -10.19
C GLN A 234 12.60 1.86 -8.92
N ASN A 235 13.86 1.61 -8.56
CA ASN A 235 14.22 0.83 -7.37
C ASN A 235 14.62 1.71 -6.18
N ARG A 236 14.91 2.98 -6.43
CA ARG A 236 15.43 3.95 -5.45
C ARG A 236 14.42 5.06 -5.20
N MET A 237 13.26 4.69 -4.66
CA MET A 237 12.16 5.63 -4.45
C MET A 237 12.52 6.79 -3.51
N GLY A 238 13.42 6.56 -2.53
CA GLY A 238 13.88 7.63 -1.64
C GLY A 238 14.53 8.80 -2.37
N ASP A 239 15.35 8.51 -3.40
CA ASP A 239 16.03 9.52 -4.19
C ASP A 239 15.03 10.36 -5.01
N TRP A 240 13.99 9.69 -5.56
CA TRP A 240 12.90 10.35 -6.29
C TRP A 240 12.05 11.23 -5.38
N PHE A 241 11.69 10.74 -4.17
CA PHE A 241 10.93 11.54 -3.21
C PHE A 241 11.74 12.74 -2.71
N ALA A 242 13.07 12.61 -2.57
CA ALA A 242 13.93 13.70 -2.15
C ALA A 242 14.17 14.72 -3.27
N ALA A 243 14.09 14.32 -4.54
CA ALA A 243 14.33 15.19 -5.68
C ALA A 243 13.08 15.90 -6.21
N ALA A 244 11.89 15.33 -5.99
CA ALA A 244 10.64 15.85 -6.51
C ALA A 244 10.10 17.02 -5.65
N ASP A 245 9.22 17.82 -6.28
CA ASP A 245 8.51 18.94 -5.63
C ASP A 245 7.09 18.54 -5.20
N LEU A 246 6.49 17.51 -5.84
CA LEU A 246 5.13 17.07 -5.60
C LEU A 246 4.94 15.61 -5.97
N LEU A 247 4.22 14.82 -5.15
CA LEU A 247 3.65 13.52 -5.54
C LEU A 247 2.18 13.69 -5.91
N ILE A 248 1.77 13.11 -7.04
CA ILE A 248 0.36 12.92 -7.37
C ILE A 248 -0.02 11.44 -7.36
N HIS A 249 -1.23 11.12 -6.93
CA HIS A 249 -1.78 9.76 -6.90
C HIS A 249 -3.26 9.73 -7.27
N PRO A 250 -3.63 10.01 -8.55
CA PRO A 250 -5.01 10.16 -9.01
C PRO A 250 -5.68 8.81 -9.31
N SER A 251 -5.51 7.83 -8.43
CA SER A 251 -6.07 6.47 -8.60
C SER A 251 -7.59 6.48 -8.58
N TYR A 252 -8.22 5.69 -9.45
CA TYR A 252 -9.69 5.51 -9.48
C TYR A 252 -10.16 4.55 -8.38
N SER A 253 -9.26 3.74 -7.85
CA SER A 253 -9.50 2.73 -6.83
C SER A 253 -8.18 2.40 -6.15
N GLU A 254 -8.16 2.45 -4.82
CA GLU A 254 -6.95 2.24 -4.02
C GLU A 254 -7.28 1.62 -2.67
N GLY A 255 -6.52 0.60 -2.26
CA GLY A 255 -6.71 -0.02 -0.95
C GLY A 255 -6.41 0.92 0.21
N LEU A 256 -5.30 1.65 0.13
CA LEU A 256 -4.91 2.69 1.09
C LEU A 256 -4.10 3.81 0.41
N GLY A 257 -3.17 3.48 -0.50
CA GLY A 257 -2.27 4.45 -1.13
C GLY A 257 -0.97 4.65 -0.34
N SER A 258 -0.30 3.57 0.07
CA SER A 258 0.92 3.63 0.90
C SER A 258 2.01 4.54 0.35
N VAL A 259 2.10 4.72 -0.97
CA VAL A 259 3.06 5.63 -1.61
C VAL A 259 2.86 7.09 -1.20
N ILE A 260 1.63 7.49 -0.91
CA ILE A 260 1.29 8.82 -0.39
C ILE A 260 1.93 9.00 1.01
N LEU A 261 1.77 8.00 1.90
CA LEU A 261 2.39 8.03 3.23
C LEU A 261 3.93 8.03 3.14
N GLU A 262 4.49 7.32 2.16
CA GLU A 262 5.93 7.29 1.91
C GLU A 262 6.46 8.67 1.47
N ALA A 263 5.72 9.36 0.58
CA ALA A 263 6.02 10.71 0.13
C ALA A 263 5.87 11.74 1.26
N MET A 264 4.79 11.68 2.04
CA MET A 264 4.63 12.51 3.25
C MET A 264 5.80 12.32 4.20
N GLY A 265 6.26 11.08 4.43
CA GLY A 265 7.43 10.77 5.25
C GLY A 265 8.73 11.38 4.74
N ALA A 266 8.85 11.54 3.43
CA ALA A 266 9.96 12.23 2.78
C ALA A 266 9.79 13.77 2.72
N LYS A 267 8.77 14.34 3.36
CA LYS A 267 8.42 15.77 3.34
C LYS A 267 8.02 16.29 1.96
N LEU A 268 7.46 15.42 1.13
CA LEU A 268 6.96 15.78 -0.18
C LEU A 268 5.45 16.07 -0.07
N PRO A 269 4.94 17.21 -0.57
CA PRO A 269 3.51 17.48 -0.62
C PRO A 269 2.83 16.48 -1.55
N VAL A 270 1.56 16.21 -1.32
CA VAL A 270 0.81 15.17 -2.03
C VAL A 270 -0.54 15.66 -2.53
N ILE A 271 -0.94 15.19 -3.72
CA ILE A 271 -2.31 15.29 -4.23
C ILE A 271 -2.80 13.88 -4.48
N GLY A 272 -3.95 13.51 -3.93
CA GLY A 272 -4.61 12.23 -4.15
C GLY A 272 -6.01 12.39 -4.71
N SER A 273 -6.57 11.31 -5.26
CA SER A 273 -7.98 11.29 -5.60
C SER A 273 -8.86 10.98 -4.39
N ASN A 274 -10.08 11.53 -4.37
CA ASN A 274 -11.13 11.19 -3.41
C ASN A 274 -11.72 9.81 -3.74
N ALA A 275 -10.90 8.74 -3.65
CA ALA A 275 -11.29 7.38 -4.04
C ALA A 275 -10.63 6.32 -3.15
N GLY A 276 -11.35 5.24 -2.90
CA GLY A 276 -10.88 4.10 -2.12
C GLY A 276 -10.42 4.47 -0.71
N GLY A 277 -9.21 4.09 -0.35
CA GLY A 277 -8.62 4.39 0.97
C GLY A 277 -7.81 5.68 1.02
N ILE A 278 -7.70 6.47 -0.05
CA ILE A 278 -6.91 7.71 -0.08
C ILE A 278 -7.45 8.75 0.90
N PRO A 279 -8.79 8.96 1.05
CA PRO A 279 -9.34 9.88 2.05
C PRO A 279 -9.09 9.48 3.51
N ASP A 280 -8.67 8.25 3.78
CA ASP A 280 -8.25 7.85 5.14
C ASP A 280 -6.88 8.41 5.52
N ILE A 281 -6.06 8.79 4.54
CA ILE A 281 -4.66 9.19 4.72
C ILE A 281 -4.38 10.65 4.36
N ILE A 282 -5.24 11.30 3.58
CA ILE A 282 -5.16 12.73 3.27
C ILE A 282 -6.32 13.45 3.97
N ASP A 283 -6.00 14.40 4.82
CA ASP A 283 -6.94 15.42 5.29
C ASP A 283 -6.85 16.58 4.31
N ASP A 284 -7.92 16.77 3.52
CA ASP A 284 -7.93 17.75 2.43
C ASP A 284 -7.61 19.16 2.90
N GLN A 285 -6.78 19.88 2.14
CA GLN A 285 -6.30 21.22 2.43
C GLN A 285 -5.38 21.34 3.66
N GLU A 286 -5.16 20.24 4.40
CA GLU A 286 -4.32 20.21 5.61
C GLU A 286 -3.05 19.38 5.41
N SER A 287 -3.18 18.08 5.08
CA SER A 287 -2.02 17.19 4.90
C SER A 287 -1.74 16.83 3.43
N GLY A 288 -2.57 17.30 2.52
CA GLY A 288 -2.52 17.12 1.08
C GLY A 288 -3.75 17.72 0.44
N LEU A 289 -3.88 17.60 -0.88
CA LEU A 289 -5.10 17.96 -1.59
C LEU A 289 -5.82 16.71 -2.09
N LEU A 290 -7.16 16.73 -2.04
CA LEU A 290 -8.01 15.72 -2.64
C LEU A 290 -8.72 16.29 -3.87
N VAL A 291 -8.69 15.55 -4.99
CA VAL A 291 -9.41 15.86 -6.21
C VAL A 291 -10.35 14.72 -6.57
N GLU A 292 -11.43 14.99 -7.29
CA GLU A 292 -12.30 13.91 -7.75
C GLU A 292 -11.58 12.98 -8.73
N ALA A 293 -11.83 11.68 -8.60
CA ALA A 293 -11.24 10.70 -9.49
C ALA A 293 -11.70 10.94 -10.95
N ARG A 294 -10.77 10.86 -11.89
CA ARG A 294 -10.99 11.11 -13.33
C ARG A 294 -11.22 12.57 -13.70
N ASP A 295 -11.04 13.49 -12.80
CA ASP A 295 -11.13 14.92 -13.07
C ASP A 295 -9.72 15.49 -13.39
N ALA A 296 -9.40 15.57 -14.66
CA ALA A 296 -8.12 16.08 -15.13
C ALA A 296 -7.97 17.59 -14.90
N GLN A 297 -9.08 18.35 -14.95
CA GLN A 297 -9.06 19.78 -14.70
C GLN A 297 -8.75 20.06 -13.23
N ALA A 298 -9.49 19.42 -12.31
CA ALA A 298 -9.24 19.57 -10.88
C ALA A 298 -7.81 19.13 -10.50
N LEU A 299 -7.28 18.07 -11.14
CA LEU A 299 -5.89 17.65 -10.92
C LEU A 299 -4.89 18.69 -11.42
N ALA A 300 -5.09 19.27 -12.60
CA ALA A 300 -4.24 20.32 -13.14
C ALA A 300 -4.25 21.57 -12.27
N ASP A 301 -5.44 22.02 -11.86
CA ASP A 301 -5.61 23.20 -10.99
C ASP A 301 -4.90 23.00 -9.63
N ALA A 302 -5.05 21.81 -9.03
CA ALA A 302 -4.39 21.47 -7.77
C ALA A 302 -2.86 21.43 -7.91
N ILE A 303 -2.33 20.85 -9.01
CA ILE A 303 -0.88 20.86 -9.29
C ILE A 303 -0.37 22.28 -9.45
N TYR A 304 -1.05 23.09 -10.25
CA TYR A 304 -0.67 24.49 -10.48
C TYR A 304 -0.70 25.32 -9.20
N GLN A 305 -1.73 25.13 -8.36
CA GLN A 305 -1.84 25.77 -7.05
C GLN A 305 -0.64 25.42 -6.15
N VAL A 306 -0.30 24.13 -6.02
CA VAL A 306 0.87 23.71 -5.21
C VAL A 306 2.19 24.23 -5.80
N ALA A 307 2.30 24.32 -7.12
CA ALA A 307 3.51 24.82 -7.78
C ALA A 307 3.72 26.32 -7.53
N THR A 308 2.65 27.12 -7.49
CA THR A 308 2.72 28.59 -7.43
C THR A 308 2.52 29.14 -6.02
N ASP A 309 1.78 28.43 -5.14
CA ASP A 309 1.50 28.84 -3.75
C ASP A 309 2.48 28.17 -2.76
N LYS A 310 3.60 28.83 -2.48
CA LYS A 310 4.59 28.33 -1.51
C LYS A 310 4.07 28.23 -0.06
N PRO A 311 3.28 29.17 0.48
CA PRO A 311 2.59 29.04 1.76
C PRO A 311 1.75 27.77 1.86
N LEU A 312 0.87 27.52 0.87
CA LEU A 312 0.07 26.29 0.82
C LEU A 312 0.96 25.04 0.81
N ARG A 313 1.96 25.00 -0.07
CA ARG A 313 2.91 23.88 -0.16
C ARG A 313 3.55 23.57 1.20
N ASN A 314 4.02 24.58 1.92
CA ASN A 314 4.60 24.40 3.26
C ASN A 314 3.58 23.91 4.29
N LYS A 315 2.33 24.39 4.22
CA LYS A 315 1.23 23.92 5.07
C LYS A 315 1.00 22.42 4.85
N LEU A 316 0.87 22.00 3.59
CA LEU A 316 0.62 20.57 3.23
C LEU A 316 1.77 19.67 3.67
N ILE A 317 3.04 20.12 3.57
CA ILE A 317 4.21 19.37 4.06
C ILE A 317 4.13 19.20 5.57
N THR A 318 3.83 20.26 6.32
CA THR A 318 3.71 20.18 7.78
C THR A 318 2.58 19.26 8.22
N GLY A 319 1.39 19.44 7.66
CA GLY A 319 0.25 18.57 7.94
C GLY A 319 0.50 17.10 7.55
N GLY A 320 1.20 16.86 6.42
CA GLY A 320 1.64 15.51 6.03
C GLY A 320 2.58 14.87 7.05
N GLN A 321 3.50 15.63 7.64
CA GLN A 321 4.39 15.14 8.70
C GLN A 321 3.65 14.82 10.00
N GLU A 322 2.63 15.58 10.36
CA GLU A 322 1.76 15.33 11.51
C GLU A 322 0.91 14.08 11.25
N LYS A 323 0.32 13.99 10.05
CA LYS A 323 -0.53 12.86 9.65
C LYS A 323 0.21 11.53 9.70
N ILE A 324 1.46 11.47 9.22
CA ILE A 324 2.22 10.22 9.14
C ILE A 324 2.55 9.63 10.51
N ALA A 325 2.60 10.42 11.57
CA ALA A 325 2.81 9.94 12.93
C ALA A 325 1.73 8.94 13.37
N MET A 326 0.51 9.05 12.82
CA MET A 326 -0.60 8.14 13.07
C MET A 326 -0.47 6.79 12.34
N PHE A 327 0.53 6.64 11.46
CA PHE A 327 0.79 5.44 10.66
C PHE A 327 2.12 4.78 11.00
N ASP A 328 2.73 5.13 12.14
CA ASP A 328 3.98 4.51 12.60
C ASP A 328 3.81 3.00 12.79
N ILE A 329 4.85 2.23 12.44
CA ILE A 329 4.81 0.76 12.55
C ILE A 329 4.61 0.27 13.98
N LYS A 330 5.04 1.05 15.00
CA LYS A 330 4.79 0.70 16.41
C LYS A 330 3.29 0.74 16.71
N TYR A 331 2.62 1.80 16.23
CA TYR A 331 1.19 1.96 16.39
C TYR A 331 0.43 0.86 15.64
N THR A 332 0.74 0.62 14.37
CA THR A 332 0.15 -0.49 13.60
C THR A 332 0.35 -1.84 14.29
N THR A 333 1.55 -2.10 14.84
CA THR A 333 1.82 -3.35 15.55
C THR A 333 1.04 -3.45 16.86
N SER A 334 0.85 -2.33 17.60
CA SER A 334 0.02 -2.34 18.80
C SER A 334 -1.44 -2.65 18.51
N LEU A 335 -2.01 -2.11 17.43
CA LEU A 335 -3.37 -2.44 17.02
C LEU A 335 -3.53 -3.94 16.69
N TYR A 336 -2.57 -4.54 15.99
CA TYR A 336 -2.58 -6.00 15.77
C TYR A 336 -2.43 -6.78 17.08
N LYS A 337 -1.62 -6.31 18.02
CA LYS A 337 -1.49 -6.93 19.35
C LYS A 337 -2.83 -6.99 20.07
N ASP A 338 -3.59 -5.90 20.05
CA ASP A 338 -4.92 -5.83 20.68
C ASP A 338 -5.88 -6.82 20.03
N VAL A 339 -5.85 -6.95 18.69
CA VAL A 339 -6.65 -7.96 17.96
C VAL A 339 -6.26 -9.37 18.36
N TYR A 340 -4.96 -9.69 18.43
CA TYR A 340 -4.53 -11.04 18.84
C TYR A 340 -4.94 -11.35 20.28
N GLN A 341 -4.77 -10.39 21.20
CA GLN A 341 -5.17 -10.56 22.61
C GLN A 341 -6.67 -10.77 22.77
N SER A 342 -7.50 -10.03 22.04
CA SER A 342 -8.95 -10.20 22.07
C SER A 342 -9.40 -11.60 21.60
N ILE A 343 -8.66 -12.21 20.67
CA ILE A 343 -8.93 -13.58 20.20
C ILE A 343 -8.61 -14.61 21.27
N LEU A 344 -7.49 -14.43 21.99
CA LEU A 344 -7.08 -15.35 23.05
C LEU A 344 -8.06 -15.32 24.23
N LEU A 345 -8.45 -14.11 24.67
CA LEU A 345 -9.41 -13.95 25.77
C LEU A 345 -10.77 -14.58 25.47
N ASN A 346 -11.28 -14.44 24.24
CA ASN A 346 -12.55 -15.03 23.82
C ASN A 346 -12.45 -16.55 23.53
N GLY A 347 -11.24 -17.11 23.44
CA GLY A 347 -10.98 -18.54 23.25
C GLY A 347 -11.05 -19.34 24.54
N ASP A 348 -10.75 -18.73 25.68
CA ASP A 348 -10.78 -19.38 27.00
C ASP A 348 -12.20 -19.52 27.58
N GLU A 349 -13.21 -18.88 26.98
CA GLU A 349 -14.62 -18.96 27.41
C GLU A 349 -15.42 -20.08 26.69
N LYS A 350 -14.80 -20.90 25.83
CA LYS A 350 -15.42 -22.02 25.12
C LYS A 350 -14.79 -23.36 25.50
#